data_fbcd6a093849c73daa9fe641e14eadda
#
_entry.id   fbcd6a093849c73daa9fe641e14eadda
#
_cell.length_a   1.000
_cell.length_b   1.000
_cell.length_c   1.000
_cell.angle_alpha   90.00
_cell.angle_beta   90.00
_cell.angle_gamma   90.00
#
_symmetry.space_group_name_H-M   'P 1'
#
loop_
_entity.id
_entity.type
_entity.pdbx_description
1 polymer ?
#
loop_
_entity_poly.entity_id
_entity_poly.type
_entity_poly.pdbx_seq_one_letter_code
_entity_poly.pdbx_strand_id
1 'polypeptide(L)'
;DLQNINISTPEEFLKYNKLNHESLSNLIKKWFRNYIYGAKLPYIRAHKDYYYYVVSFIAVLLAFNWNRVFAAWNEESIFYIPSITKISLLLIIIIYIFIRGVFLPRKKGIKFSFIFPINFIFIAFLSGFLDLTKALAFAYSRLTKK
;
A
#
# COMPACT_ATOMS: atom_id res chain seq x y z
N ASP A 1 -7.69 25.44 -15.97
CA ASP A 1 -6.45 26.06 -16.50
C ASP A 1 -5.28 25.85 -15.57
N LEU A 2 -4.63 24.69 -15.70
CA LEU A 2 -3.29 24.43 -15.12
C LEU A 2 -2.22 24.93 -16.11
N GLN A 3 -2.36 26.18 -16.56
CA GLN A 3 -1.43 26.77 -17.50
C GLN A 3 -0.22 27.29 -16.75
N ASN A 4 0.92 26.67 -17.05
CA ASN A 4 2.26 27.24 -16.98
C ASN A 4 2.62 28.06 -15.73
N ILE A 5 2.69 27.40 -14.58
CA ILE A 5 3.43 27.95 -13.45
C ILE A 5 4.92 27.79 -13.79
N ASN A 6 5.49 28.82 -14.37
CA ASN A 6 6.93 28.88 -14.66
C ASN A 6 7.65 29.20 -13.34
N ILE A 7 8.02 28.16 -12.58
CA ILE A 7 8.81 28.30 -11.36
C ILE A 7 10.26 28.53 -11.80
N SER A 8 10.69 29.79 -11.81
CA SER A 8 12.00 30.18 -12.29
C SER A 8 13.07 30.24 -11.20
N THR A 9 12.69 30.26 -9.94
CA THR A 9 13.64 30.35 -8.83
C THR A 9 13.41 29.28 -7.75
N PRO A 10 14.48 28.83 -7.05
CA PRO A 10 14.36 27.92 -5.92
C PRO A 10 13.47 28.46 -4.78
N GLU A 11 13.43 29.78 -4.62
CA GLU A 11 12.63 30.45 -3.60
C GLU A 11 11.13 30.40 -3.92
N GLU A 12 10.75 30.55 -5.18
CA GLU A 12 9.37 30.38 -5.63
C GLU A 12 8.92 28.94 -5.47
N PHE A 13 9.78 27.97 -5.76
CA PHE A 13 9.53 26.56 -5.52
C PHE A 13 9.29 26.26 -4.03
N LEU A 14 10.12 26.83 -3.15
CA LEU A 14 9.95 26.67 -1.68
C LEU A 14 8.69 27.37 -1.18
N LYS A 15 8.34 28.53 -1.73
CA LYS A 15 7.12 29.26 -1.39
C LYS A 15 5.88 28.48 -1.85
N TYR A 16 5.91 27.90 -3.04
CA TYR A 16 4.85 27.04 -3.57
C TYR A 16 4.68 25.77 -2.73
N ASN A 17 5.77 25.11 -2.35
CA ASN A 17 5.74 23.94 -1.48
C ASN A 17 5.37 24.27 -0.03
N LYS A 18 5.75 25.43 0.53
CA LYS A 18 5.32 25.85 1.87
C LYS A 18 3.82 26.07 1.99
N LEU A 19 3.17 26.52 0.91
CA LEU A 19 1.72 26.69 0.84
C LEU A 19 0.97 25.34 0.78
N ASN A 20 1.66 24.23 0.46
CA ASN A 20 1.07 22.90 0.29
C ASN A 20 1.48 21.90 1.37
N HIS A 21 1.95 22.33 2.54
CA HIS A 21 2.11 21.44 3.68
C HIS A 21 0.73 20.99 4.19
N GLU A 22 0.13 20.07 3.43
CA GLU A 22 -1.07 19.37 3.89
C GLU A 22 -0.70 18.55 5.13
N SER A 23 -1.42 18.75 6.22
CA SER A 23 -1.29 17.88 7.38
C SER A 23 -1.59 16.43 6.96
N LEU A 24 -0.97 15.45 7.62
CA LEU A 24 -1.23 14.03 7.35
C LEU A 24 -2.73 13.71 7.38
N SER A 25 -3.47 14.33 8.29
CA SER A 25 -4.92 14.19 8.39
C SER A 25 -5.64 14.66 7.12
N ASN A 26 -5.26 15.82 6.58
CA ASN A 26 -5.86 16.36 5.35
C ASN A 26 -5.50 15.49 4.15
N LEU A 27 -4.27 14.99 4.08
CA LEU A 27 -3.84 14.05 3.06
C LEU A 27 -4.69 12.78 3.08
N ILE A 28 -4.91 12.18 4.24
CA ILE A 28 -5.73 10.98 4.41
C ILE A 28 -7.17 11.24 3.98
N LYS A 29 -7.79 12.35 4.43
CA LYS A 29 -9.15 12.73 4.03
C LYS A 29 -9.28 12.91 2.51
N LYS A 30 -8.30 13.57 1.90
CA LYS A 30 -8.23 13.78 0.44
C LYS A 30 -8.13 12.46 -0.31
N TRP A 31 -7.23 11.57 0.13
CA TRP A 31 -7.07 10.26 -0.46
C TRP A 31 -8.32 9.40 -0.30
N PHE A 32 -8.90 9.35 0.90
CA PHE A 32 -10.12 8.61 1.16
C PHE A 32 -11.26 9.06 0.24
N ARG A 33 -11.48 10.36 0.14
CA ARG A 33 -12.49 10.94 -0.76
C ARG A 33 -12.23 10.60 -2.23
N ASN A 34 -10.99 10.76 -2.69
CA ASN A 34 -10.62 10.48 -4.08
C ASN A 34 -10.82 9.00 -4.44
N TYR A 35 -10.54 8.08 -3.51
CA TYR A 35 -10.77 6.65 -3.73
C TYR A 35 -12.26 6.28 -3.72
N ILE A 36 -13.09 6.93 -2.91
CA ILE A 36 -14.55 6.75 -2.96
C ILE A 36 -15.08 7.16 -4.35
N TYR A 37 -14.68 8.33 -4.83
CA TYR A 37 -15.08 8.80 -6.16
C TYR A 37 -14.51 7.93 -7.28
N GLY A 38 -13.25 7.57 -7.21
CA GLY A 38 -12.60 6.68 -8.17
C GLY A 38 -13.25 5.31 -8.26
N ALA A 39 -13.72 4.75 -7.13
CA ALA A 39 -14.44 3.47 -7.12
C ALA A 39 -15.86 3.54 -7.73
N LYS A 40 -16.44 4.73 -7.85
CA LYS A 40 -17.74 4.96 -8.52
C LYS A 40 -17.60 5.10 -10.02
N LEU A 41 -16.44 5.50 -10.52
CA LEU A 41 -16.20 5.61 -11.96
C LEU A 41 -16.12 4.22 -12.58
N PRO A 42 -16.79 3.98 -13.72
CA PRO A 42 -16.75 2.69 -14.40
C PRO A 42 -15.36 2.35 -14.95
N TYR A 43 -14.44 3.29 -14.93
CA TYR A 43 -13.16 3.24 -15.62
C TYR A 43 -12.00 2.70 -14.75
N ILE A 44 -11.74 1.42 -14.85
CA ILE A 44 -10.46 0.73 -15.18
C ILE A 44 -9.42 0.58 -14.07
N ARG A 45 -8.87 1.60 -13.41
CA ARG A 45 -7.80 1.41 -12.41
C ARG A 45 -8.30 0.82 -11.10
N ALA A 46 -9.49 1.19 -10.71
CA ALA A 46 -10.11 0.66 -9.50
C ALA A 46 -10.41 -0.85 -9.62
N HIS A 47 -10.71 -1.36 -10.81
CA HIS A 47 -10.95 -2.79 -11.02
C HIS A 47 -9.66 -3.61 -10.95
N LYS A 48 -8.55 -3.14 -11.51
CA LYS A 48 -7.26 -3.85 -11.42
C LYS A 48 -6.75 -3.92 -9.98
N ASP A 49 -6.83 -2.80 -9.25
CA ASP A 49 -6.43 -2.76 -7.85
C ASP A 49 -7.31 -3.70 -6.99
N TYR A 50 -8.60 -3.82 -7.31
CA TYR A 50 -9.51 -4.77 -6.64
C TYR A 50 -9.06 -6.22 -6.82
N TYR A 51 -8.71 -6.63 -8.04
CA TYR A 51 -8.22 -7.99 -8.30
C TYR A 51 -6.93 -8.27 -7.51
N TYR A 52 -6.02 -7.32 -7.45
CA TYR A 52 -4.80 -7.47 -6.63
C TYR A 52 -5.12 -7.66 -5.15
N TYR A 53 -6.06 -6.91 -4.60
CA TYR A 53 -6.49 -7.08 -3.20
C TYR A 53 -7.15 -8.44 -2.97
N VAL A 54 -8.03 -8.88 -3.87
CA VAL A 54 -8.70 -10.19 -3.75
C VAL A 54 -7.68 -11.32 -3.85
N VAL A 55 -6.81 -11.29 -4.84
CA VAL A 55 -5.76 -12.31 -5.03
C VAL A 55 -4.80 -12.33 -3.83
N SER A 56 -4.37 -11.14 -3.36
CA SER A 56 -3.53 -11.04 -2.18
C SER A 56 -4.21 -11.58 -0.93
N PHE A 57 -5.50 -11.30 -0.75
CA PHE A 57 -6.28 -11.82 0.38
C PHE A 57 -6.39 -13.34 0.33
N ILE A 58 -6.68 -13.92 -0.83
CA ILE A 58 -6.72 -15.38 -1.02
C ILE A 58 -5.35 -15.99 -0.74
N ALA A 59 -4.27 -15.40 -1.26
CA ALA A 59 -2.91 -15.87 -1.02
C ALA A 59 -2.55 -15.85 0.48
N VAL A 60 -2.94 -14.79 1.19
CA VAL A 60 -2.77 -14.70 2.65
C VAL A 60 -3.57 -15.79 3.35
N LEU A 61 -4.84 -15.98 3.02
CA LEU A 61 -5.67 -17.03 3.62
C LEU A 61 -5.08 -18.43 3.40
N LEU A 62 -4.58 -18.72 2.19
CA LEU A 62 -3.92 -20.00 1.89
C LEU A 62 -2.63 -20.15 2.71
N ALA A 63 -1.80 -19.12 2.81
CA ALA A 63 -0.58 -19.16 3.60
C ALA A 63 -0.87 -19.43 5.09
N PHE A 64 -1.89 -18.80 5.65
CA PHE A 64 -2.30 -19.01 7.05
C PHE A 64 -2.92 -20.39 7.30
N ASN A 65 -3.59 -20.97 6.32
CA ASN A 65 -4.23 -22.28 6.42
C ASN A 65 -3.45 -23.40 5.73
N TRP A 66 -2.17 -23.19 5.44
CA TRP A 66 -1.36 -24.13 4.66
C TRP A 66 -1.44 -25.56 5.18
N ASN A 67 -1.12 -25.79 6.45
CA ASN A 67 -1.13 -27.11 7.03
C ASN A 67 -2.52 -27.78 7.04
N ARG A 68 -3.57 -26.98 7.12
CA ARG A 68 -4.96 -27.48 7.02
C ARG A 68 -5.29 -27.93 5.61
N VAL A 69 -4.91 -27.16 4.61
CA VAL A 69 -5.30 -27.38 3.21
C VAL A 69 -4.45 -28.46 2.54
N PHE A 70 -3.13 -28.43 2.77
CA PHE A 70 -2.19 -29.28 2.06
C PHE A 70 -1.68 -30.48 2.85
N ALA A 71 -1.69 -30.44 4.16
CA ALA A 71 -1.22 -31.51 5.01
C ALA A 71 -2.31 -32.16 5.87
N ALA A 72 -3.56 -31.64 5.85
CA ALA A 72 -4.68 -32.09 6.69
C ALA A 72 -4.29 -32.25 8.19
N TRP A 73 -3.39 -31.37 8.67
CA TRP A 73 -2.78 -31.41 10.00
C TRP A 73 -1.93 -32.67 10.30
N ASN A 74 -1.60 -33.47 9.29
CA ASN A 74 -0.72 -34.61 9.45
C ASN A 74 0.74 -34.18 9.49
N GLU A 75 1.41 -34.32 10.62
CA GLU A 75 2.80 -33.92 10.82
C GLU A 75 3.79 -34.80 10.04
N GLU A 76 3.39 -36.00 9.65
CA GLU A 76 4.20 -36.89 8.82
C GLU A 76 4.15 -36.52 7.33
N SER A 77 3.24 -35.64 6.95
CA SER A 77 3.14 -35.19 5.56
C SER A 77 4.34 -34.35 5.16
N ILE A 78 4.88 -34.61 3.97
CA ILE A 78 5.96 -33.80 3.36
C ILE A 78 5.55 -32.34 3.11
N PHE A 79 4.25 -32.03 3.09
CA PHE A 79 3.71 -30.68 2.95
C PHE A 79 3.48 -29.96 4.27
N TYR A 80 3.68 -30.67 5.41
CA TYR A 80 3.52 -30.05 6.71
C TYR A 80 4.69 -29.13 7.03
N ILE A 81 4.41 -27.87 7.36
CA ILE A 81 5.43 -26.89 7.75
C ILE A 81 5.13 -26.37 9.17
N PRO A 82 5.97 -26.68 10.15
CA PRO A 82 5.81 -26.18 11.51
C PRO A 82 5.74 -24.65 11.54
N SER A 83 4.82 -24.11 12.31
CA SER A 83 4.70 -22.64 12.49
C SER A 83 4.53 -21.85 11.18
N ILE A 84 4.00 -22.45 10.12
CA ILE A 84 3.82 -21.84 8.80
C ILE A 84 3.14 -20.47 8.86
N THR A 85 2.16 -20.31 9.74
CA THR A 85 1.44 -19.04 9.92
C THR A 85 2.39 -17.92 10.37
N LYS A 86 3.29 -18.19 11.33
CA LYS A 86 4.26 -17.21 11.82
C LYS A 86 5.28 -16.87 10.75
N ILE A 87 5.78 -17.88 10.05
CA ILE A 87 6.76 -17.73 8.95
C ILE A 87 6.13 -16.91 7.81
N SER A 88 4.93 -17.25 7.39
CA SER A 88 4.21 -16.53 6.33
C SER A 88 3.95 -15.07 6.68
N LEU A 89 3.51 -14.80 7.92
CA LEU A 89 3.29 -13.44 8.40
C LEU A 89 4.59 -12.62 8.35
N LEU A 90 5.67 -13.19 8.86
CA LEU A 90 6.99 -12.54 8.85
C LEU A 90 7.45 -12.22 7.43
N LEU A 91 7.36 -13.19 6.51
CA LEU A 91 7.71 -13.01 5.10
C LEU A 91 6.88 -11.92 4.45
N ILE A 92 5.57 -11.91 4.64
CA ILE A 92 4.66 -10.89 4.08
C ILE A 92 5.07 -9.49 4.57
N ILE A 93 5.34 -9.35 5.87
CA ILE A 93 5.78 -8.07 6.45
C ILE A 93 7.12 -7.62 5.86
N ILE A 94 8.11 -8.52 5.78
CA ILE A 94 9.43 -8.21 5.23
C ILE A 94 9.32 -7.79 3.76
N ILE A 95 8.58 -8.56 2.95
CA ILE A 95 8.37 -8.25 1.53
C ILE A 95 7.66 -6.91 1.37
N TYR A 96 6.63 -6.65 2.18
CA TYR A 96 5.91 -5.39 2.16
C TYR A 96 6.83 -4.20 2.49
N ILE A 97 7.62 -4.29 3.57
CA ILE A 97 8.58 -3.26 3.97
C ILE A 97 9.60 -3.02 2.85
N PHE A 98 10.12 -4.09 2.24
CA PHE A 98 11.08 -3.96 1.16
C PHE A 98 10.47 -3.27 -0.08
N ILE A 99 9.30 -3.69 -0.51
CA ILE A 99 8.64 -3.11 -1.70
C ILE A 99 8.29 -1.64 -1.44
N ARG A 100 7.65 -1.33 -0.32
CA ARG A 100 7.14 0.02 -0.02
C ARG A 100 8.21 0.95 0.52
N GLY A 101 9.13 0.43 1.31
CA GLY A 101 10.18 1.24 1.95
C GLY A 101 11.41 1.45 1.08
N VAL A 102 11.73 0.49 0.19
CA VAL A 102 12.97 0.53 -0.59
C VAL A 102 12.69 0.58 -2.09
N PHE A 103 12.03 -0.45 -2.64
CA PHE A 103 11.90 -0.62 -4.08
C PHE A 103 11.13 0.52 -4.76
N LEU A 104 9.93 0.85 -4.27
CA LEU A 104 9.12 1.91 -4.87
C LEU A 104 9.72 3.31 -4.72
N PRO A 105 10.29 3.73 -3.57
CA PRO A 105 11.01 4.99 -3.46
C PRO A 105 12.20 5.09 -4.42
N ARG A 106 12.98 4.01 -4.55
CA ARG A 106 14.09 3.95 -5.53
C ARG A 106 13.61 4.12 -6.96
N LYS A 107 12.54 3.42 -7.34
CA LYS A 107 11.93 3.56 -8.67
C LYS A 107 11.44 4.98 -8.96
N LYS A 108 11.10 5.75 -7.93
CA LYS A 108 10.71 7.16 -8.02
C LYS A 108 11.90 8.14 -7.95
N GLY A 109 13.12 7.65 -7.94
CA GLY A 109 14.33 8.49 -7.97
C GLY A 109 14.82 8.97 -6.60
N ILE A 110 14.24 8.47 -5.49
CA ILE A 110 14.73 8.85 -4.15
C ILE A 110 16.13 8.25 -3.93
N LYS A 111 17.05 9.07 -3.44
CA LYS A 111 18.44 8.66 -3.20
C LYS A 111 18.52 7.58 -2.12
N PHE A 112 19.38 6.59 -2.32
CA PHE A 112 19.58 5.49 -1.39
C PHE A 112 20.00 5.95 0.02
N SER A 113 20.86 6.96 0.09
CA SER A 113 21.31 7.57 1.35
C SER A 113 20.18 8.16 2.19
N PHE A 114 19.08 8.58 1.57
CA PHE A 114 17.90 9.04 2.28
C PHE A 114 17.04 7.88 2.82
N ILE A 115 17.01 6.75 2.10
CA ILE A 115 16.20 5.58 2.46
C ILE A 115 16.84 4.84 3.65
N PHE A 116 18.15 4.68 3.65
CA PHE A 116 18.91 3.99 4.69
C PHE A 116 19.56 4.96 5.67
N PRO A 117 19.77 4.56 6.96
CA PRO A 117 19.50 3.21 7.48
C PRO A 117 18.07 2.98 8.02
N ILE A 118 17.31 4.02 8.37
CA ILE A 118 16.08 3.87 9.16
C ILE A 118 14.82 4.29 8.39
N ASN A 119 14.94 5.25 7.48
CA ASN A 119 13.78 5.87 6.82
C ASN A 119 12.91 4.90 6.02
N PHE A 120 13.47 3.79 5.54
CA PHE A 120 12.70 2.77 4.83
C PHE A 120 11.56 2.18 5.66
N ILE A 121 11.74 2.06 6.99
CA ILE A 121 10.72 1.55 7.91
C ILE A 121 9.59 2.58 8.02
N PHE A 122 9.93 3.87 8.22
CA PHE A 122 8.94 4.94 8.30
C PHE A 122 8.17 5.11 6.99
N ILE A 123 8.86 5.04 5.85
CA ILE A 123 8.24 5.10 4.53
C ILE A 123 7.27 3.92 4.33
N ALA A 124 7.69 2.71 4.71
CA ALA A 124 6.84 1.53 4.60
C ALA A 124 5.61 1.63 5.51
N PHE A 125 5.78 2.09 6.76
CA PHE A 125 4.70 2.28 7.72
C PHE A 125 3.69 3.31 7.22
N LEU A 126 4.17 4.49 6.78
CA LEU A 126 3.31 5.54 6.23
C LEU A 126 2.57 5.06 4.97
N SER A 127 3.28 4.33 4.10
CA SER A 127 2.66 3.73 2.92
C SER A 127 1.57 2.73 3.29
N GLY A 128 1.80 1.91 4.32
CA GLY A 128 0.81 0.96 4.85
C GLY A 128 -0.44 1.65 5.34
N PHE A 129 -0.29 2.74 6.04
CA PHE A 129 -1.42 3.54 6.51
C PHE A 129 -2.24 4.11 5.34
N LEU A 130 -1.57 4.62 4.31
CA LEU A 130 -2.24 5.11 3.10
C LEU A 130 -2.91 3.98 2.32
N ASP A 131 -2.29 2.81 2.22
CA ASP A 131 -2.88 1.65 1.54
C ASP A 131 -4.12 1.12 2.28
N LEU A 132 -4.09 1.12 3.62
CA LEU A 132 -5.26 0.79 4.43
C LEU A 132 -6.40 1.80 4.19
N THR A 133 -6.08 3.08 4.15
CA THR A 133 -7.07 4.15 3.83
C THR A 133 -7.72 3.92 2.47
N LYS A 134 -6.96 3.50 1.47
CA LYS A 134 -7.48 3.16 0.13
C LYS A 134 -8.42 1.97 0.18
N ALA A 135 -8.01 0.88 0.87
CA ALA A 135 -8.81 -0.33 1.00
C ALA A 135 -10.15 -0.04 1.69
N LEU A 136 -10.13 0.73 2.77
CA LEU A 136 -11.34 1.15 3.49
C LEU A 136 -12.25 2.03 2.63
N ALA A 137 -11.70 3.00 1.90
CA ALA A 137 -12.47 3.86 1.01
C ALA A 137 -13.14 3.06 -0.11
N PHE A 138 -12.43 2.08 -0.66
CA PHE A 138 -12.96 1.20 -1.68
C PHE A 138 -14.10 0.31 -1.14
N ALA A 139 -13.90 -0.32 0.02
CA ALA A 139 -14.91 -1.13 0.68
C ALA A 139 -16.16 -0.29 1.00
N TYR A 140 -15.98 0.88 1.59
CA TYR A 140 -17.06 1.84 1.88
C TYR A 140 -17.85 2.22 0.62
N SER A 141 -17.15 2.55 -0.47
CA SER A 141 -17.79 2.90 -1.73
C SER A 141 -18.63 1.76 -2.32
N ARG A 142 -18.24 0.51 -2.11
CA ARG A 142 -18.99 -0.67 -2.57
C ARG A 142 -20.24 -0.93 -1.72
N LEU A 143 -20.13 -0.73 -0.40
CA LEU A 143 -21.25 -0.92 0.52
C LEU A 143 -22.31 0.18 0.40
N THR A 144 -21.90 1.40 0.02
CA THR A 144 -22.80 2.55 -0.14
C THR A 144 -23.34 2.72 -1.55
N LYS A 145 -23.07 1.78 -2.45
CA LYS A 145 -23.76 1.74 -3.75
C LYS A 145 -25.23 1.36 -3.53
N LYS A 146 -26.06 2.37 -3.38
CA LYS A 146 -27.47 2.34 -3.72
C LYS A 146 -27.66 2.98 -5.08
#